data_12b959cedcf27a1c4761905cd7001e5e
#
_entry.id   12b959cedcf27a1c4761905cd7001e5e
#
_cell.length_a   1.000
_cell.length_b   1.000
_cell.length_c   1.000
_cell.angle_alpha   90.00
_cell.angle_beta   90.00
_cell.angle_gamma   90.00
#
_symmetry.space_group_name_H-M   'P 1'
#
loop_
_entity.id
_entity.type
_entity.pdbx_description
1 polymer ?
#
loop_
_entity_poly.entity_id
_entity_poly.type
_entity_poly.pdbx_seq_one_letter_code
_entity_poly.pdbx_strand_id
1 'polypeptide(L)'
;MKNVTIYILMLCLVCSLPACKKKEEKKFGNKLGEIGAKADPIKVEGQLIEFGDFPMELVSNGKLEACQKASLSFRTTGKVAKIYAQNGAWVEKGSLIAELDNQMEKLDLEQARIKMERVRLERQALIVEHKIGAKNPEDVSADALKRFNQKTGFEESEIELEQARIRYEYTRLIAPVSGRIASLECKEQNMPDATKPFCLVINDKEFDVVFPVMEKEMSRLHIGLDVIVKPFAMDSVTFNGRIAQINPLIDEHGNVTIKARVQNSEGQLIEGMNVKALIRDKVPGGLIVPKEAVVLRNNQQVVFSLLNGRSYWNYVESDLENSTSYTIRVVKSGILKAGDTIITKGNLNLANDAELDFKFNEK
;
A
#
# COMPACT_ATOMS: atom_id res chain seq x y z
N MET A 1 30.00 6.42 55.45
CA MET A 1 31.17 7.12 56.01
C MET A 1 31.01 8.57 55.68
N LYS A 2 30.79 9.28 56.72
CA LYS A 2 31.30 10.62 57.10
C LYS A 2 30.81 11.78 56.24
N ASN A 3 29.89 12.51 56.81
CA ASN A 3 30.06 13.62 57.78
C ASN A 3 30.25 14.95 57.03
N VAL A 4 29.70 16.07 57.30
CA VAL A 4 29.29 16.72 58.55
C VAL A 4 29.07 18.18 58.11
N THR A 5 27.92 18.76 58.34
CA THR A 5 27.62 19.71 59.45
C THR A 5 28.07 21.16 59.25
N ILE A 6 27.07 22.06 59.37
CA ILE A 6 27.05 23.12 60.42
C ILE A 6 27.68 24.47 60.00
N TYR A 7 27.08 25.64 60.13
CA TYR A 7 26.57 26.54 61.15
C TYR A 7 26.06 27.85 60.52
N ILE A 8 24.86 28.35 60.70
CA ILE A 8 24.39 29.28 61.74
C ILE A 8 25.32 30.52 61.97
N LEU A 9 24.74 31.70 61.72
CA LEU A 9 24.79 32.91 62.60
C LEU A 9 23.99 34.02 61.90
N MET A 10 22.84 34.39 62.24
CA MET A 10 22.28 35.31 63.25
C MET A 10 23.16 36.55 63.51
N LEU A 11 22.69 37.74 63.09
CA LEU A 11 22.73 38.92 63.97
C LEU A 11 21.80 40.04 63.49
N CYS A 12 20.98 40.50 64.39
CA CYS A 12 20.15 41.70 64.41
C CYS A 12 20.94 42.99 64.33
N LEU A 13 20.33 44.08 63.88
CA LEU A 13 20.29 45.42 64.56
C LEU A 13 19.49 46.38 63.67
N VAL A 14 18.29 46.74 63.97
CA VAL A 14 17.74 47.82 64.85
C VAL A 14 17.96 49.24 64.31
N CYS A 15 16.84 49.91 64.10
CA CYS A 15 16.49 51.32 64.24
C CYS A 15 17.03 52.39 63.27
N SER A 16 16.10 53.04 62.56
CA SER A 16 15.69 54.41 62.97
C SER A 16 14.66 54.99 61.97
N LEU A 17 13.52 55.35 62.51
CA LEU A 17 12.62 56.36 61.93
C LEU A 17 13.23 57.76 62.20
N PRO A 18 13.00 58.82 61.38
CA PRO A 18 11.75 59.57 61.60
C PRO A 18 11.16 60.32 60.42
N ALA A 19 9.98 60.82 60.66
CA ALA A 19 9.37 62.07 60.29
C ALA A 19 8.44 62.16 59.06
N CYS A 20 7.19 62.32 59.41
CA CYS A 20 6.10 62.98 58.70
C CYS A 20 6.51 64.23 57.87
N LYS A 21 5.98 64.34 56.68
CA LYS A 21 5.48 65.59 56.11
C LYS A 21 4.16 65.39 55.40
N LYS A 22 3.12 65.99 56.01
CA LYS A 22 1.85 66.35 55.36
C LYS A 22 2.12 67.12 54.07
N LYS A 23 1.43 66.80 53.01
CA LYS A 23 0.78 67.82 52.16
C LYS A 23 -0.06 67.25 51.04
N GLU A 24 -1.24 67.76 50.97
CA GLU A 24 -2.11 68.08 49.86
C GLU A 24 -2.98 66.99 49.23
N GLU A 25 -4.21 66.98 49.75
CA GLU A 25 -5.40 66.57 49.06
C GLU A 25 -5.52 67.37 47.75
N LYS A 26 -5.24 66.74 46.61
CA LYS A 26 -5.81 67.16 45.34
C LYS A 26 -7.07 66.40 45.11
N LYS A 27 -8.22 67.08 45.22
CA LYS A 27 -9.50 66.68 44.73
C LYS A 27 -9.37 66.22 43.27
N PHE A 28 -9.37 64.93 43.07
CA PHE A 28 -9.67 64.38 41.74
C PHE A 28 -11.17 64.41 41.57
N GLY A 29 -11.60 65.38 40.80
CA GLY A 29 -12.97 65.50 40.36
C GLY A 29 -13.36 64.26 39.54
N ASN A 30 -14.49 63.71 39.86
CA ASN A 30 -15.26 62.78 39.05
C ASN A 30 -15.39 63.32 37.63
N LYS A 31 -14.58 62.78 36.72
CA LYS A 31 -14.92 62.64 35.33
C LYS A 31 -15.11 61.14 35.07
N LEU A 32 -16.26 60.62 35.40
CA LEU A 32 -16.84 59.52 34.67
C LEU A 32 -17.17 60.10 33.26
N GLY A 33 -16.14 60.21 32.46
CA GLY A 33 -16.28 60.44 31.02
C GLY A 33 -16.36 59.10 30.35
N GLU A 34 -17.44 58.89 29.66
CA GLU A 34 -17.70 57.84 28.69
C GLU A 34 -16.47 57.47 27.90
N ILE A 35 -15.84 56.30 28.26
CA ILE A 35 -14.94 55.59 27.36
C ILE A 35 -15.80 54.48 26.76
N GLY A 36 -16.80 54.83 26.04
CA GLY A 36 -17.41 54.02 25.01
C GLY A 36 -16.65 54.22 23.70
N ALA A 37 -15.36 53.88 23.66
CA ALA A 37 -14.75 53.66 22.37
C ALA A 37 -15.41 52.39 21.79
N LYS A 38 -16.39 52.59 20.89
CA LYS A 38 -16.86 51.50 20.03
C LYS A 38 -15.60 50.91 19.39
N ALA A 39 -15.21 49.71 19.84
CA ALA A 39 -14.12 49.01 19.18
C ALA A 39 -14.55 48.81 17.71
N ASP A 40 -13.69 49.16 16.79
CA ASP A 40 -13.95 48.91 15.39
C ASP A 40 -14.30 47.44 15.18
N PRO A 41 -15.30 47.09 14.35
CA PRO A 41 -15.72 45.73 14.14
C PRO A 41 -14.54 44.91 13.60
N ILE A 42 -14.36 43.73 14.16
CA ILE A 42 -13.25 42.83 13.80
C ILE A 42 -13.55 42.24 12.43
N LYS A 43 -12.61 42.41 11.48
CA LYS A 43 -12.73 41.82 10.13
C LYS A 43 -12.51 40.33 10.19
N VAL A 44 -13.47 39.56 9.71
CA VAL A 44 -13.46 38.13 9.70
C VAL A 44 -13.97 37.58 8.37
N GLU A 45 -13.47 36.40 7.99
CA GLU A 45 -14.00 35.66 6.86
C GLU A 45 -14.59 34.34 7.36
N GLY A 46 -15.55 33.82 6.62
CA GLY A 46 -16.17 32.56 6.99
C GLY A 46 -17.00 31.95 5.88
N GLN A 47 -17.60 30.82 6.18
CA GLN A 47 -18.42 30.03 5.27
C GLN A 47 -19.58 29.37 6.00
N LEU A 48 -20.50 28.81 5.24
CA LEU A 48 -21.60 28.01 5.78
C LEU A 48 -21.13 26.64 6.22
N ILE A 49 -21.70 26.13 7.31
CA ILE A 49 -21.52 24.72 7.71
C ILE A 49 -22.32 23.84 6.76
N GLU A 50 -21.66 22.82 6.25
CA GLU A 50 -22.28 21.78 5.45
C GLU A 50 -22.59 20.56 6.31
N PHE A 51 -23.76 19.95 6.09
CA PHE A 51 -24.08 18.63 6.62
C PHE A 51 -24.13 17.65 5.46
N GLY A 52 -23.35 16.60 5.55
CA GLY A 52 -23.28 15.62 4.45
C GLY A 52 -22.33 14.47 4.75
N ASP A 53 -22.05 13.72 3.70
CA ASP A 53 -21.07 12.64 3.76
C ASP A 53 -19.66 13.24 3.85
N PHE A 54 -18.94 12.84 4.88
CA PHE A 54 -17.56 13.30 5.08
C PHE A 54 -16.60 12.52 4.18
N PRO A 55 -15.86 13.21 3.30
CA PRO A 55 -14.84 12.56 2.48
C PRO A 55 -13.64 12.20 3.36
N MET A 56 -13.63 10.97 3.86
CA MET A 56 -12.53 10.45 4.64
C MET A 56 -11.38 10.06 3.72
N GLU A 57 -10.17 10.41 4.12
CA GLU A 57 -8.94 10.08 3.41
C GLU A 57 -8.02 9.29 4.36
N LEU A 58 -7.77 8.02 4.03
CA LEU A 58 -6.74 7.22 4.67
C LEU A 58 -5.51 7.18 3.76
N VAL A 59 -4.39 7.65 4.29
CA VAL A 59 -3.11 7.71 3.55
C VAL A 59 -2.16 6.68 4.11
N SER A 60 -1.60 5.85 3.24
CA SER A 60 -0.54 4.91 3.58
C SER A 60 0.55 4.89 2.52
N ASN A 61 1.78 4.56 2.93
CA ASN A 61 2.88 4.32 2.02
C ASN A 61 2.94 2.83 1.68
N GLY A 62 3.13 2.53 0.42
CA GLY A 62 3.17 1.18 -0.09
C GLY A 62 4.24 0.97 -1.15
N LYS A 63 4.26 -0.24 -1.66
CA LYS A 63 5.17 -0.67 -2.72
C LYS A 63 4.40 -1.39 -3.80
N LEU A 64 4.81 -1.19 -5.06
CA LEU A 64 4.27 -1.93 -6.20
C LEU A 64 4.86 -3.33 -6.27
N GLU A 65 4.00 -4.33 -6.38
CA GLU A 65 4.34 -5.72 -6.65
C GLU A 65 3.57 -6.18 -7.88
N ALA A 66 4.25 -6.82 -8.83
CA ALA A 66 3.57 -7.37 -10.00
C ALA A 66 2.59 -8.49 -9.58
N CYS A 67 1.40 -8.48 -10.15
CA CYS A 67 0.39 -9.52 -9.89
C CYS A 67 0.86 -10.92 -10.32
N GLN A 68 1.70 -10.98 -11.36
CA GLN A 68 2.32 -12.22 -11.86
C GLN A 68 3.81 -11.99 -12.05
N LYS A 69 4.60 -12.77 -11.31
CA LYS A 69 6.05 -12.75 -11.34
C LYS A 69 6.59 -14.16 -11.21
N ALA A 70 7.53 -14.51 -12.04
CA ALA A 70 8.21 -15.79 -11.99
C ALA A 70 9.71 -15.58 -11.79
N SER A 71 10.25 -16.27 -10.79
CA SER A 71 11.68 -16.36 -10.54
C SER A 71 12.20 -17.63 -11.22
N LEU A 72 13.09 -17.50 -12.17
CA LEU A 72 13.56 -18.60 -13.02
C LEU A 72 14.98 -19.00 -12.69
N SER A 73 15.18 -20.29 -12.51
CA SER A 73 16.49 -20.91 -12.34
C SER A 73 16.55 -22.21 -13.13
N PHE A 74 17.72 -22.58 -13.61
CA PHE A 74 17.91 -23.88 -14.19
C PHE A 74 17.76 -24.98 -13.12
N ARG A 75 17.20 -26.12 -13.51
CA ARG A 75 17.01 -27.28 -12.61
C ARG A 75 18.20 -28.24 -12.63
N THR A 76 19.17 -27.99 -13.51
CA THR A 76 20.41 -28.72 -13.61
C THR A 76 21.60 -27.76 -13.74
N THR A 77 22.80 -28.23 -13.51
CA THR A 77 24.03 -27.45 -13.62
C THR A 77 24.64 -27.60 -15.02
N GLY A 78 25.22 -26.53 -15.53
CA GLY A 78 25.89 -26.53 -16.84
C GLY A 78 26.29 -25.12 -17.22
N LYS A 79 27.13 -24.99 -18.28
CA LYS A 79 27.46 -23.70 -18.87
C LYS A 79 26.29 -23.20 -19.70
N VAL A 80 26.03 -21.91 -19.66
CA VAL A 80 25.05 -21.27 -20.56
C VAL A 80 25.61 -21.32 -21.99
N ALA A 81 24.97 -22.06 -22.86
CA ALA A 81 25.33 -22.09 -24.27
C ALA A 81 24.84 -20.83 -24.98
N LYS A 82 23.58 -20.44 -24.75
CA LYS A 82 22.96 -19.30 -25.42
C LYS A 82 21.90 -18.63 -24.59
N ILE A 83 21.79 -17.29 -24.74
CA ILE A 83 20.75 -16.46 -24.13
C ILE A 83 19.96 -15.79 -25.27
N TYR A 84 18.64 -15.99 -25.27
CA TYR A 84 17.73 -15.50 -26.30
C TYR A 84 16.98 -14.23 -25.92
N ALA A 85 17.03 -13.84 -24.65
CA ALA A 85 16.33 -12.69 -24.10
C ALA A 85 17.29 -11.68 -23.46
N GLN A 86 16.89 -10.44 -23.34
CA GLN A 86 17.63 -9.36 -22.70
C GLN A 86 16.80 -8.71 -21.62
N ASN A 87 17.44 -8.05 -20.63
CA ASN A 87 16.74 -7.26 -19.61
C ASN A 87 15.85 -6.20 -20.30
N GLY A 88 14.60 -6.09 -19.83
CA GLY A 88 13.59 -5.19 -20.38
C GLY A 88 12.82 -5.74 -21.61
N ALA A 89 13.30 -6.83 -22.24
CA ALA A 89 12.59 -7.45 -23.35
C ALA A 89 11.30 -8.13 -22.90
N TRP A 90 10.25 -8.02 -23.69
CA TRP A 90 9.00 -8.77 -23.50
C TRP A 90 9.14 -10.17 -24.04
N VAL A 91 8.70 -11.15 -23.27
CA VAL A 91 8.63 -12.56 -23.66
C VAL A 91 7.23 -13.10 -23.45
N GLU A 92 6.82 -14.02 -24.32
CA GLU A 92 5.54 -14.73 -24.17
C GLU A 92 5.72 -16.00 -23.35
N LYS A 93 4.64 -16.45 -22.71
CA LYS A 93 4.61 -17.76 -22.06
C LYS A 93 5.02 -18.86 -23.05
N GLY A 94 5.96 -19.70 -22.67
CA GLY A 94 6.51 -20.77 -23.49
C GLY A 94 7.76 -20.38 -24.29
N SER A 95 8.16 -19.09 -24.33
CA SER A 95 9.36 -18.65 -24.99
C SER A 95 10.61 -19.17 -24.32
N LEU A 96 11.60 -19.60 -25.12
CA LEU A 96 12.92 -20.00 -24.63
C LEU A 96 13.73 -18.75 -24.28
N ILE A 97 14.17 -18.66 -23.03
CA ILE A 97 14.95 -17.53 -22.50
C ILE A 97 16.45 -17.81 -22.63
N ALA A 98 16.86 -19.01 -22.22
CA ALA A 98 18.24 -19.42 -22.29
C ALA A 98 18.33 -20.95 -22.34
N GLU A 99 19.46 -21.46 -22.77
CA GLU A 99 19.77 -22.89 -22.73
C GLU A 99 21.21 -23.13 -22.25
N LEU A 100 21.40 -24.23 -21.52
CA LEU A 100 22.72 -24.73 -21.18
C LEU A 100 23.31 -25.52 -22.35
N ASP A 101 24.60 -25.78 -22.29
CA ASP A 101 25.22 -26.77 -23.17
C ASP A 101 24.59 -28.14 -22.88
N ASN A 102 23.82 -28.62 -23.84
CA ASN A 102 22.93 -29.78 -23.70
C ASN A 102 23.16 -30.84 -24.80
N GLN A 103 24.36 -30.85 -25.37
CA GLN A 103 24.69 -31.78 -26.45
C GLN A 103 24.56 -33.25 -26.02
N MET A 104 24.98 -33.56 -24.80
CA MET A 104 24.88 -34.91 -24.27
C MET A 104 23.44 -35.33 -23.97
N GLU A 105 22.66 -34.45 -23.32
CA GLU A 105 21.26 -34.70 -23.01
C GLU A 105 20.41 -34.88 -24.27
N LYS A 106 20.76 -34.15 -25.32
CA LYS A 106 20.11 -34.28 -26.63
C LYS A 106 20.40 -35.62 -27.28
N LEU A 107 21.64 -36.07 -27.21
CA LEU A 107 22.05 -37.41 -27.72
C LEU A 107 21.41 -38.54 -26.90
N ASP A 108 21.38 -38.40 -25.57
CA ASP A 108 20.72 -39.38 -24.68
C ASP A 108 19.21 -39.49 -25.00
N LEU A 109 18.55 -38.35 -25.22
CA LEU A 109 17.14 -38.31 -25.60
C LEU A 109 16.91 -39.03 -26.94
N GLU A 110 17.76 -38.77 -27.95
CA GLU A 110 17.63 -39.41 -29.25
C GLU A 110 17.90 -40.91 -29.17
N GLN A 111 18.87 -41.32 -28.38
CA GLN A 111 19.15 -42.74 -28.14
C GLN A 111 17.96 -43.44 -27.45
N ALA A 112 17.38 -42.85 -26.41
CA ALA A 112 16.21 -43.38 -25.72
C ALA A 112 14.99 -43.47 -26.67
N ARG A 113 14.83 -42.49 -27.56
CA ARG A 113 13.78 -42.45 -28.57
C ARG A 113 13.92 -43.62 -29.58
N ILE A 114 15.12 -43.82 -30.08
CA ILE A 114 15.42 -44.93 -31.01
C ILE A 114 15.16 -46.29 -30.34
N LYS A 115 15.59 -46.43 -29.05
CA LYS A 115 15.33 -47.64 -28.27
C LYS A 115 13.83 -47.91 -28.10
N MET A 116 13.06 -46.88 -27.72
CA MET A 116 11.63 -46.98 -27.57
C MET A 116 10.91 -47.38 -28.87
N GLU A 117 11.34 -46.79 -30.00
CA GLU A 117 10.75 -47.15 -31.30
C GLU A 117 11.04 -48.62 -31.67
N ARG A 118 12.24 -49.11 -31.44
CA ARG A 118 12.57 -50.52 -31.64
C ARG A 118 11.70 -51.44 -30.76
N VAL A 119 11.56 -51.15 -29.48
CA VAL A 119 10.74 -51.92 -28.54
C VAL A 119 9.25 -51.86 -28.93
N ARG A 120 8.79 -50.73 -29.43
CA ARG A 120 7.44 -50.57 -29.93
C ARG A 120 7.17 -51.48 -31.14
N LEU A 121 8.10 -51.56 -32.09
CA LEU A 121 7.98 -52.46 -33.25
C LEU A 121 8.01 -53.96 -32.84
N GLU A 122 8.91 -54.35 -31.91
CA GLU A 122 8.95 -55.70 -31.36
C GLU A 122 7.66 -56.08 -30.67
N ARG A 123 7.11 -55.19 -29.85
CA ARG A 123 5.80 -55.39 -29.22
C ARG A 123 4.68 -55.52 -30.24
N GLN A 124 4.68 -54.67 -31.28
CA GLN A 124 3.72 -54.72 -32.38
C GLN A 124 3.75 -56.07 -33.11
N ALA A 125 4.96 -56.60 -33.37
CA ALA A 125 5.18 -57.91 -34.00
C ALA A 125 4.53 -59.04 -33.16
N LEU A 126 4.76 -59.04 -31.83
CA LEU A 126 4.15 -60.01 -30.90
C LEU A 126 2.63 -59.91 -30.89
N ILE A 127 2.04 -58.73 -30.99
CA ILE A 127 0.60 -58.51 -31.07
C ILE A 127 0.03 -59.08 -32.37
N VAL A 128 0.73 -58.84 -33.50
CA VAL A 128 0.31 -59.35 -34.82
C VAL A 128 0.38 -60.89 -34.83
N GLU A 129 1.53 -61.48 -34.35
CA GLU A 129 1.70 -62.93 -34.24
C GLU A 129 0.57 -63.60 -33.42
N HIS A 130 0.24 -63.00 -32.26
CA HIS A 130 -0.85 -63.48 -31.40
C HIS A 130 -2.22 -63.39 -32.10
N LYS A 131 -2.50 -62.34 -32.84
CA LYS A 131 -3.76 -62.17 -33.60
C LYS A 131 -3.90 -63.20 -34.73
N ILE A 132 -2.82 -63.54 -35.42
CA ILE A 132 -2.81 -64.57 -36.49
C ILE A 132 -3.13 -65.94 -35.92
N GLY A 133 -2.63 -66.27 -34.70
CA GLY A 133 -2.86 -67.55 -34.00
C GLY A 133 -4.18 -67.65 -33.20
N ALA A 134 -4.95 -66.56 -33.07
CA ALA A 134 -6.14 -66.48 -32.25
C ALA A 134 -7.43 -66.78 -33.05
N LYS A 135 -8.41 -67.43 -32.40
CA LYS A 135 -9.74 -67.70 -32.99
C LYS A 135 -10.55 -66.44 -33.27
N ASN A 136 -10.27 -65.36 -32.50
CA ASN A 136 -10.84 -64.01 -32.70
C ASN A 136 -9.69 -63.01 -32.81
N PRO A 137 -9.30 -62.54 -34.02
CA PRO A 137 -8.15 -61.65 -34.22
C PRO A 137 -8.31 -60.23 -33.67
N GLU A 138 -9.53 -59.84 -33.27
CA GLU A 138 -9.81 -58.47 -32.79
C GLU A 138 -9.55 -58.27 -31.29
N ASP A 139 -9.48 -59.33 -30.48
CA ASP A 139 -9.33 -59.25 -29.01
C ASP A 139 -7.96 -59.72 -28.53
N VAL A 140 -7.08 -58.78 -28.26
CA VAL A 140 -5.88 -59.08 -27.44
C VAL A 140 -6.23 -58.81 -25.99
N SER A 141 -6.27 -59.86 -25.14
CA SER A 141 -6.61 -59.69 -23.73
C SER A 141 -5.61 -58.78 -22.99
N ALA A 142 -6.08 -58.10 -21.94
CA ALA A 142 -5.22 -57.26 -21.11
C ALA A 142 -4.00 -58.02 -20.53
N ASP A 143 -4.18 -59.29 -20.17
CA ASP A 143 -3.10 -60.14 -19.69
C ASP A 143 -2.10 -60.50 -20.79
N ALA A 144 -2.53 -60.68 -22.03
CA ALA A 144 -1.60 -60.91 -23.14
C ALA A 144 -0.78 -59.61 -23.43
N LEU A 145 -1.40 -58.46 -23.44
CA LEU A 145 -0.72 -57.16 -23.58
C LEU A 145 0.30 -56.93 -22.48
N LYS A 146 -0.02 -57.26 -21.23
CA LYS A 146 0.89 -57.16 -20.09
C LYS A 146 2.12 -58.07 -20.27
N ARG A 147 1.90 -59.32 -20.71
CA ARG A 147 3.03 -60.24 -21.01
C ARG A 147 3.89 -59.74 -22.17
N PHE A 148 3.31 -59.13 -23.22
CA PHE A 148 4.07 -58.54 -24.30
C PHE A 148 4.88 -57.33 -23.84
N ASN A 149 4.30 -56.44 -23.02
CA ASN A 149 5.02 -55.31 -22.43
C ASN A 149 6.22 -55.78 -21.61
N GLN A 150 6.03 -56.81 -20.76
CA GLN A 150 7.11 -57.39 -19.94
C GLN A 150 8.21 -58.04 -20.80
N LYS A 151 7.78 -58.82 -21.83
CA LYS A 151 8.77 -59.52 -22.70
C LYS A 151 9.64 -58.56 -23.51
N THR A 152 9.07 -57.43 -23.95
CA THR A 152 9.80 -56.45 -24.76
C THR A 152 10.48 -55.34 -23.94
N GLY A 153 10.18 -55.23 -22.64
CA GLY A 153 10.68 -54.12 -21.83
C GLY A 153 10.04 -52.77 -22.27
N PHE A 154 8.76 -52.78 -22.67
CA PHE A 154 8.09 -51.59 -23.19
C PHE A 154 7.99 -50.52 -22.13
N GLU A 155 7.52 -50.84 -20.92
CA GLU A 155 7.31 -49.88 -19.82
C GLU A 155 8.65 -49.32 -19.33
N GLU A 156 9.71 -50.15 -19.27
CA GLU A 156 11.07 -49.67 -18.92
C GLU A 156 11.58 -48.67 -19.95
N SER A 157 11.39 -48.95 -21.25
CA SER A 157 11.86 -48.07 -22.33
C SER A 157 11.04 -46.76 -22.38
N GLU A 158 9.74 -46.80 -22.03
CA GLU A 158 8.91 -45.61 -21.91
C GLU A 158 9.41 -44.71 -20.77
N ILE A 159 9.69 -45.28 -19.61
CA ILE A 159 10.27 -44.55 -18.46
C ILE A 159 11.64 -43.96 -18.81
N GLU A 160 12.51 -44.71 -19.49
CA GLU A 160 13.84 -44.24 -19.88
C GLU A 160 13.75 -43.06 -20.88
N LEU A 161 12.84 -43.14 -21.84
CA LEU A 161 12.57 -42.04 -22.75
C LEU A 161 12.09 -40.78 -22.01
N GLU A 162 11.14 -40.93 -21.09
CA GLU A 162 10.61 -39.79 -20.34
C GLU A 162 11.70 -39.19 -19.41
N GLN A 163 12.55 -40.02 -18.78
CA GLN A 163 13.69 -39.52 -17.99
C GLN A 163 14.68 -38.72 -18.84
N ALA A 164 15.03 -39.23 -20.04
CA ALA A 164 15.92 -38.52 -20.96
C ALA A 164 15.32 -37.17 -21.43
N ARG A 165 13.99 -37.17 -21.70
CA ARG A 165 13.26 -35.98 -22.04
C ARG A 165 13.29 -34.95 -20.92
N ILE A 166 13.01 -35.33 -19.68
CA ILE A 166 13.04 -34.45 -18.51
C ILE A 166 14.44 -33.86 -18.31
N ARG A 167 15.52 -34.69 -18.42
CA ARG A 167 16.90 -34.20 -18.32
C ARG A 167 17.18 -33.12 -19.39
N TYR A 168 16.78 -33.35 -20.63
CA TYR A 168 16.95 -32.38 -21.69
C TYR A 168 16.11 -31.09 -21.46
N GLU A 169 14.87 -31.20 -20.99
CA GLU A 169 14.03 -30.05 -20.64
C GLU A 169 14.62 -29.21 -19.53
N TYR A 170 15.31 -29.82 -18.54
CA TYR A 170 15.96 -29.09 -17.45
C TYR A 170 17.14 -28.24 -17.88
N THR A 171 17.70 -28.50 -19.07
CA THR A 171 18.74 -27.63 -19.66
C THR A 171 18.20 -26.39 -20.35
N ARG A 172 16.88 -26.27 -20.47
CA ARG A 172 16.22 -25.19 -21.19
C ARG A 172 15.38 -24.35 -20.24
N LEU A 173 15.61 -23.05 -20.24
CA LEU A 173 14.87 -22.12 -19.40
C LEU A 173 13.75 -21.47 -20.20
N ILE A 174 12.52 -21.81 -19.86
CA ILE A 174 11.31 -21.41 -20.58
C ILE A 174 10.49 -20.48 -19.70
N ALA A 175 9.90 -19.40 -20.25
CA ALA A 175 9.04 -18.50 -19.58
C ALA A 175 7.70 -19.16 -19.17
N PRO A 176 7.36 -19.27 -17.89
CA PRO A 176 6.08 -19.87 -17.45
C PRO A 176 4.90 -18.91 -17.59
N VAL A 177 5.19 -17.61 -17.65
CA VAL A 177 4.22 -16.50 -17.82
C VAL A 177 4.76 -15.51 -18.86
N SER A 178 3.88 -14.73 -19.47
CA SER A 178 4.29 -13.62 -20.34
C SER A 178 4.66 -12.41 -19.48
N GLY A 179 5.72 -11.69 -19.86
CA GLY A 179 6.19 -10.53 -19.10
C GLY A 179 7.54 -10.01 -19.60
N ARG A 180 8.09 -9.03 -18.88
CA ARG A 180 9.44 -8.50 -19.14
C ARG A 180 10.51 -9.23 -18.35
N ILE A 181 11.64 -9.45 -18.98
CA ILE A 181 12.82 -10.02 -18.34
C ILE A 181 13.47 -8.96 -17.44
N ALA A 182 13.80 -9.35 -16.23
CA ALA A 182 14.55 -8.53 -15.27
C ALA A 182 15.64 -9.36 -14.57
N SER A 183 16.65 -8.68 -14.05
CA SER A 183 17.74 -9.28 -13.24
C SER A 183 18.48 -10.43 -13.93
N LEU A 184 18.62 -10.36 -15.25
CA LEU A 184 19.44 -11.30 -16.03
C LEU A 184 20.88 -10.80 -15.99
N GLU A 185 21.73 -11.41 -15.18
CA GLU A 185 23.13 -10.99 -14.97
C GLU A 185 24.14 -11.98 -15.60
N CYS A 186 23.74 -13.23 -15.79
CA CYS A 186 24.62 -14.27 -16.33
C CYS A 186 24.91 -14.01 -17.81
N LYS A 187 26.13 -14.37 -18.24
CA LYS A 187 26.58 -14.30 -19.63
C LYS A 187 26.74 -15.67 -20.22
N GLU A 188 26.69 -15.75 -21.54
CA GLU A 188 27.03 -16.97 -22.29
C GLU A 188 28.42 -17.48 -21.90
N GLN A 189 28.61 -18.78 -21.95
CA GLN A 189 29.82 -19.53 -21.56
C GLN A 189 30.15 -19.52 -20.07
N ASN A 190 29.35 -18.85 -19.21
CA ASN A 190 29.48 -18.90 -17.77
C ASN A 190 28.53 -19.93 -17.16
N MET A 191 28.84 -20.38 -15.95
CA MET A 191 27.92 -21.18 -15.13
C MET A 191 26.99 -20.24 -14.36
N PRO A 192 25.67 -20.48 -14.36
CA PRO A 192 24.74 -19.73 -13.53
C PRO A 192 25.04 -19.95 -12.04
N ASP A 193 24.82 -18.90 -11.24
CA ASP A 193 24.87 -18.99 -9.78
C ASP A 193 23.66 -19.78 -9.27
N ALA A 194 23.89 -20.91 -8.63
CA ALA A 194 22.83 -21.75 -8.09
C ALA A 194 22.09 -21.12 -6.89
N THR A 195 22.67 -20.08 -6.25
CA THR A 195 22.08 -19.40 -5.09
C THR A 195 21.11 -18.29 -5.46
N LYS A 196 21.13 -17.86 -6.73
CA LYS A 196 20.30 -16.76 -7.24
C LYS A 196 19.46 -17.20 -8.42
N PRO A 197 18.30 -16.58 -8.63
CA PRO A 197 17.56 -16.77 -9.87
C PRO A 197 18.40 -16.35 -11.08
N PHE A 198 18.29 -17.08 -12.17
CA PHE A 198 18.90 -16.71 -13.45
C PHE A 198 18.32 -15.41 -13.99
N CYS A 199 17.00 -15.27 -13.94
CA CYS A 199 16.27 -14.05 -14.27
C CYS A 199 14.88 -14.04 -13.62
N LEU A 200 14.23 -12.88 -13.68
CA LEU A 200 12.83 -12.71 -13.32
C LEU A 200 12.02 -12.45 -14.59
N VAL A 201 10.80 -12.99 -14.66
CA VAL A 201 9.78 -12.60 -15.66
C VAL A 201 8.68 -11.89 -14.90
N ILE A 202 8.44 -10.64 -15.24
CA ILE A 202 7.51 -9.75 -14.53
C ILE A 202 6.42 -9.33 -15.52
N ASN A 203 5.18 -9.67 -15.24
CA ASN A 203 4.05 -9.15 -15.98
C ASN A 203 3.76 -7.72 -15.50
N ASP A 204 4.12 -6.74 -16.33
CA ASP A 204 4.01 -5.32 -16.03
C ASP A 204 2.70 -4.66 -16.47
N LYS A 205 1.69 -5.46 -16.82
CA LYS A 205 0.35 -4.94 -17.20
C LYS A 205 -0.45 -4.45 -16.00
N GLU A 206 -0.31 -5.13 -14.86
CA GLU A 206 -1.04 -4.88 -13.64
C GLU A 206 -0.10 -5.01 -12.43
N PHE A 207 -0.30 -4.14 -11.45
CA PHE A 207 0.42 -4.19 -10.19
C PHE A 207 -0.54 -4.23 -9.00
N ASP A 208 -0.14 -4.91 -7.96
CA ASP A 208 -0.74 -4.79 -6.64
C ASP A 208 0.09 -3.78 -5.82
N VAL A 209 -0.55 -2.75 -5.35
CA VAL A 209 0.01 -1.84 -4.34
C VAL A 209 -0.14 -2.51 -3.00
N VAL A 210 0.96 -2.85 -2.37
CA VAL A 210 0.98 -3.48 -1.05
C VAL A 210 1.30 -2.42 -0.01
N PHE A 211 0.39 -2.20 0.93
CA PHE A 211 0.54 -1.18 1.98
C PHE A 211 -0.09 -1.62 3.30
N PRO A 212 0.47 -1.19 4.44
CA PRO A 212 -0.09 -1.47 5.76
C PRO A 212 -1.20 -0.47 6.12
N VAL A 213 -2.21 -0.93 6.84
CA VAL A 213 -3.25 -0.09 7.46
C VAL A 213 -3.44 -0.52 8.91
N MET A 214 -3.63 0.43 9.81
CA MET A 214 -3.85 0.13 11.23
C MET A 214 -5.15 -0.64 11.45
N GLU A 215 -5.15 -1.56 12.43
CA GLU A 215 -6.31 -2.35 12.82
C GLU A 215 -7.57 -1.51 13.08
N LYS A 216 -7.44 -0.36 13.73
CA LYS A 216 -8.56 0.54 14.04
C LYS A 216 -9.30 1.07 12.80
N GLU A 217 -8.65 1.09 11.64
CA GLU A 217 -9.24 1.55 10.37
C GLU A 217 -9.94 0.43 9.59
N MET A 218 -9.76 -0.83 10.02
CA MET A 218 -10.24 -2.01 9.30
C MET A 218 -11.76 -2.04 9.11
N SER A 219 -12.53 -1.54 10.08
CA SER A 219 -14.00 -1.51 10.03
C SER A 219 -14.56 -0.72 8.82
N ARG A 220 -13.73 0.12 8.21
CA ARG A 220 -14.07 1.00 7.09
C ARG A 220 -13.56 0.48 5.75
N LEU A 221 -12.77 -0.59 5.75
CA LEU A 221 -12.17 -1.12 4.55
C LEU A 221 -12.94 -2.34 4.04
N HIS A 222 -13.20 -2.35 2.75
CA HIS A 222 -13.80 -3.48 2.06
C HIS A 222 -13.20 -3.67 0.67
N ILE A 223 -13.29 -4.88 0.16
CA ILE A 223 -12.86 -5.20 -1.20
C ILE A 223 -13.68 -4.38 -2.20
N GLY A 224 -13.00 -3.82 -3.21
CA GLY A 224 -13.61 -2.96 -4.24
C GLY A 224 -13.56 -1.47 -3.94
N LEU A 225 -13.13 -1.04 -2.74
CA LEU A 225 -12.97 0.38 -2.41
C LEU A 225 -11.91 1.04 -3.30
N ASP A 226 -12.20 2.25 -3.77
CA ASP A 226 -11.32 2.99 -4.67
C ASP A 226 -10.06 3.49 -3.93
N VAL A 227 -8.91 3.32 -4.58
CA VAL A 227 -7.61 3.75 -4.08
C VAL A 227 -6.92 4.59 -5.14
N ILE A 228 -6.49 5.79 -4.77
CA ILE A 228 -5.65 6.62 -5.63
C ILE A 228 -4.19 6.33 -5.27
N VAL A 229 -3.42 5.93 -6.26
CA VAL A 229 -2.01 5.58 -6.12
C VAL A 229 -1.15 6.66 -6.73
N LYS A 230 -0.25 7.22 -5.95
CA LYS A 230 0.69 8.26 -6.37
C LYS A 230 2.12 7.76 -6.17
N PRO A 231 2.85 7.44 -7.26
CA PRO A 231 4.26 7.08 -7.15
C PRO A 231 5.11 8.25 -6.67
N PHE A 232 6.07 8.00 -5.76
CA PHE A 232 6.97 9.07 -5.31
C PHE A 232 7.90 9.61 -6.40
N ALA A 233 8.17 8.80 -7.42
CA ALA A 233 8.99 9.22 -8.55
C ALA A 233 8.25 10.14 -9.54
N MET A 234 6.91 10.29 -9.42
CA MET A 234 6.06 11.00 -10.37
C MET A 234 5.02 11.85 -9.64
N ASP A 235 5.41 13.04 -9.18
CA ASP A 235 4.58 13.88 -8.29
C ASP A 235 3.23 14.31 -8.91
N SER A 236 3.14 14.41 -10.24
CA SER A 236 1.96 14.92 -10.95
C SER A 236 1.04 13.81 -11.48
N VAL A 237 1.46 12.53 -11.41
CA VAL A 237 0.71 11.42 -12.00
C VAL A 237 0.02 10.61 -10.91
N THR A 238 -1.24 10.31 -11.13
CA THR A 238 -2.02 9.46 -10.23
C THR A 238 -2.64 8.31 -11.01
N PHE A 239 -2.70 7.15 -10.37
CA PHE A 239 -3.31 5.95 -10.92
C PHE A 239 -4.51 5.57 -10.06
N ASN A 240 -5.60 5.17 -10.70
CA ASN A 240 -6.76 4.66 -9.98
C ASN A 240 -6.64 3.15 -9.83
N GLY A 241 -6.84 2.69 -8.60
CA GLY A 241 -6.87 1.28 -8.24
C GLY A 241 -8.07 0.96 -7.36
N ARG A 242 -8.20 -0.32 -7.01
CA ARG A 242 -9.22 -0.82 -6.09
C ARG A 242 -8.63 -1.84 -5.14
N ILE A 243 -9.12 -1.85 -3.90
CA ILE A 243 -8.75 -2.88 -2.94
C ILE A 243 -9.18 -4.24 -3.51
N ALA A 244 -8.17 -5.08 -3.77
CA ALA A 244 -8.35 -6.43 -4.29
C ALA A 244 -8.30 -7.49 -3.18
N GLN A 245 -7.51 -7.24 -2.13
CA GLN A 245 -7.29 -8.18 -1.05
C GLN A 245 -7.01 -7.46 0.27
N ILE A 246 -7.57 -7.99 1.35
CA ILE A 246 -7.30 -7.61 2.73
C ILE A 246 -6.74 -8.86 3.41
N ASN A 247 -5.52 -8.77 3.94
CA ASN A 247 -4.91 -9.91 4.66
C ASN A 247 -5.64 -10.11 5.99
N PRO A 248 -6.11 -11.32 6.33
CA PRO A 248 -6.77 -11.57 7.61
C PRO A 248 -5.81 -11.69 8.82
N LEU A 249 -4.56 -11.29 8.66
CA LEU A 249 -3.52 -11.33 9.69
C LEU A 249 -3.11 -9.91 10.10
N ILE A 250 -3.07 -9.66 11.41
CA ILE A 250 -2.52 -8.44 11.99
C ILE A 250 -1.05 -8.71 12.32
N ASP A 251 -0.17 -7.80 11.93
CA ASP A 251 1.26 -7.90 12.19
C ASP A 251 1.62 -7.50 13.64
N GLU A 252 2.91 -7.65 14.02
CA GLU A 252 3.42 -7.30 15.36
C GLU A 252 3.28 -5.80 15.70
N HIS A 253 3.02 -4.96 14.71
CA HIS A 253 2.85 -3.51 14.86
C HIS A 253 1.37 -3.08 14.86
N GLY A 254 0.43 -4.03 14.84
CA GLY A 254 -1.00 -3.73 14.79
C GLY A 254 -1.50 -3.28 13.42
N ASN A 255 -0.81 -3.67 12.34
CA ASN A 255 -1.22 -3.36 10.98
C ASN A 255 -1.75 -4.58 10.24
N VAL A 256 -2.64 -4.32 9.31
CA VAL A 256 -3.14 -5.28 8.32
C VAL A 256 -2.61 -4.91 6.95
N THR A 257 -2.08 -5.87 6.23
CA THR A 257 -1.59 -5.67 4.86
C THR A 257 -2.75 -5.66 3.87
N ILE A 258 -2.86 -4.60 3.10
CA ILE A 258 -3.85 -4.42 2.04
C ILE A 258 -3.15 -4.50 0.68
N LYS A 259 -3.82 -5.11 -0.30
CA LYS A 259 -3.42 -5.07 -1.70
C LYS A 259 -4.48 -4.37 -2.53
N ALA A 260 -4.10 -3.31 -3.22
CA ALA A 260 -4.95 -2.62 -4.17
C ALA A 260 -4.41 -2.83 -5.59
N ARG A 261 -5.27 -3.24 -6.51
CA ARG A 261 -4.91 -3.49 -7.91
C ARG A 261 -4.96 -2.23 -8.73
N VAL A 262 -3.92 -2.01 -9.52
CA VAL A 262 -3.73 -0.87 -10.41
C VAL A 262 -3.34 -1.35 -11.81
N GLN A 263 -3.96 -0.78 -12.85
CA GLN A 263 -3.59 -1.01 -14.24
C GLN A 263 -2.40 -0.13 -14.65
N ASN A 264 -1.48 -0.71 -15.41
CA ASN A 264 -0.31 -0.01 -15.95
C ASN A 264 -0.43 0.21 -17.45
N SER A 265 -1.50 0.87 -17.89
CA SER A 265 -1.82 1.03 -19.31
C SER A 265 -0.76 1.77 -20.11
N GLU A 266 -0.02 2.68 -19.46
CA GLU A 266 1.02 3.49 -20.09
C GLU A 266 2.44 2.96 -19.87
N GLY A 267 2.59 1.84 -19.17
CA GLY A 267 3.90 1.22 -18.89
C GLY A 267 4.83 2.04 -17.97
N GLN A 268 4.28 2.98 -17.21
CA GLN A 268 5.05 3.89 -16.35
C GLN A 268 5.36 3.28 -14.97
N LEU A 269 4.55 2.32 -14.51
CA LEU A 269 4.74 1.67 -13.24
C LEU A 269 5.76 0.54 -13.38
N ILE A 270 6.64 0.43 -12.40
CA ILE A 270 7.72 -0.57 -12.36
C ILE A 270 7.66 -1.32 -11.03
N GLU A 271 7.97 -2.62 -11.08
CA GLU A 271 8.13 -3.49 -9.91
C GLU A 271 9.02 -2.85 -8.84
N GLY A 272 8.52 -2.79 -7.61
CA GLY A 272 9.28 -2.27 -6.49
C GLY A 272 9.22 -0.76 -6.28
N MET A 273 8.51 -0.01 -7.12
CA MET A 273 8.31 1.43 -6.88
C MET A 273 7.60 1.69 -5.56
N ASN A 274 8.08 2.69 -4.82
CA ASN A 274 7.40 3.21 -3.65
C ASN A 274 6.28 4.17 -4.07
N VAL A 275 5.14 4.02 -3.44
CA VAL A 275 3.93 4.78 -3.77
C VAL A 275 3.20 5.24 -2.50
N LYS A 276 2.46 6.31 -2.61
CA LYS A 276 1.45 6.73 -1.64
C LYS A 276 0.09 6.20 -2.09
N ALA A 277 -0.56 5.41 -1.25
CA ALA A 277 -1.94 4.95 -1.42
C ALA A 277 -2.88 5.87 -0.65
N LEU A 278 -3.85 6.46 -1.33
CA LEU A 278 -4.89 7.30 -0.78
C LEU A 278 -6.22 6.60 -0.97
N ILE A 279 -6.79 6.11 0.11
CA ILE A 279 -8.11 5.48 0.12
C ILE A 279 -9.11 6.57 0.41
N ARG A 280 -10.13 6.69 -0.44
CA ARG A 280 -11.25 7.61 -0.23
C ARG A 280 -12.51 6.83 0.09
N ASP A 281 -13.11 7.18 1.22
CA ASP A 281 -14.39 6.66 1.65
C ASP A 281 -15.32 7.80 2.02
N LYS A 282 -16.61 7.57 2.04
CA LYS A 282 -17.61 8.53 2.48
C LYS A 282 -18.26 8.02 3.76
N VAL A 283 -18.03 8.75 4.84
CA VAL A 283 -18.69 8.45 6.11
C VAL A 283 -19.97 9.28 6.19
N PRO A 284 -21.16 8.66 6.24
CA PRO A 284 -22.42 9.38 6.19
C PRO A 284 -22.66 10.21 7.44
N GLY A 285 -23.21 11.43 7.24
CA GLY A 285 -23.89 12.20 8.25
C GLY A 285 -23.02 12.91 9.28
N GLY A 286 -22.36 14.02 8.92
CA GLY A 286 -21.65 14.89 9.88
C GLY A 286 -21.76 16.37 9.56
N LEU A 287 -21.58 17.23 10.58
CA LEU A 287 -21.33 18.65 10.38
C LEU A 287 -19.86 18.82 9.97
N ILE A 288 -19.64 19.26 8.74
CA ILE A 288 -18.30 19.40 8.15
C ILE A 288 -17.84 20.83 8.30
N VAL A 289 -16.68 21.02 8.91
CA VAL A 289 -16.05 22.34 9.09
C VAL A 289 -14.60 22.31 8.61
N PRO A 290 -14.09 23.39 7.99
CA PRO A 290 -12.66 23.50 7.67
C PRO A 290 -11.81 23.45 8.93
N LYS A 291 -10.60 22.93 8.81
CA LYS A 291 -9.62 22.91 9.92
C LYS A 291 -9.35 24.30 10.48
N GLU A 292 -9.32 25.31 9.61
CA GLU A 292 -9.09 26.71 9.96
C GLU A 292 -10.20 27.31 10.87
N ALA A 293 -11.41 26.76 10.84
CA ALA A 293 -12.50 27.19 11.69
C ALA A 293 -12.39 26.70 13.14
N VAL A 294 -11.62 25.64 13.39
CA VAL A 294 -11.47 25.02 14.71
C VAL A 294 -10.28 25.62 15.43
N VAL A 295 -10.53 26.31 16.54
CA VAL A 295 -9.50 26.97 17.36
C VAL A 295 -9.42 26.30 18.71
N LEU A 296 -8.21 26.11 19.23
CA LEU A 296 -8.01 25.59 20.58
C LEU A 296 -8.06 26.73 21.62
N ARG A 297 -8.97 26.65 22.58
CA ARG A 297 -9.15 27.60 23.68
C ARG A 297 -9.25 26.87 25.00
N ASN A 298 -8.38 27.22 25.97
CA ASN A 298 -8.36 26.57 27.28
C ASN A 298 -8.36 25.02 27.19
N ASN A 299 -7.59 24.48 26.25
CA ASN A 299 -7.53 23.05 25.96
C ASN A 299 -8.84 22.41 25.45
N GLN A 300 -9.76 23.22 24.92
CA GLN A 300 -11.00 22.78 24.30
C GLN A 300 -11.08 23.31 22.86
N GLN A 301 -11.68 22.53 21.98
CA GLN A 301 -11.92 22.93 20.59
C GLN A 301 -13.16 23.82 20.54
N VAL A 302 -13.03 24.95 19.84
CA VAL A 302 -14.08 25.96 19.69
C VAL A 302 -14.23 26.32 18.22
N VAL A 303 -15.48 26.41 17.76
CA VAL A 303 -15.85 26.99 16.47
C VAL A 303 -16.67 28.24 16.73
N PHE A 304 -16.30 29.34 16.08
CA PHE A 304 -17.04 30.60 16.14
C PHE A 304 -18.14 30.63 15.10
N SER A 305 -19.38 30.89 15.51
CA SER A 305 -20.49 31.18 14.60
C SER A 305 -20.82 32.67 14.58
N LEU A 306 -21.35 33.10 13.45
CA LEU A 306 -21.86 34.45 13.26
C LEU A 306 -23.38 34.46 13.49
N LEU A 307 -23.85 35.26 14.45
CA LEU A 307 -25.27 35.47 14.68
C LEU A 307 -25.52 36.96 14.90
N ASN A 308 -26.42 37.57 14.13
CA ASN A 308 -26.78 39.00 14.23
C ASN A 308 -25.58 39.97 14.21
N GLY A 309 -24.54 39.66 13.41
CA GLY A 309 -23.33 40.49 13.31
C GLY A 309 -22.34 40.31 14.46
N ARG A 310 -22.54 39.32 15.32
CA ARG A 310 -21.70 39.03 16.49
C ARG A 310 -21.18 37.58 16.51
N SER A 311 -20.04 37.38 17.17
CA SER A 311 -19.41 36.08 17.33
C SER A 311 -19.96 35.31 18.52
N TYR A 312 -20.22 34.01 18.33
CA TYR A 312 -20.64 33.10 19.39
C TYR A 312 -19.69 31.88 19.44
N TRP A 313 -19.23 31.52 20.63
CA TRP A 313 -18.41 30.35 20.87
C TRP A 313 -19.26 29.09 20.93
N ASN A 314 -18.85 28.08 20.16
CA ASN A 314 -19.44 26.75 20.21
C ASN A 314 -18.33 25.75 20.53
N TYR A 315 -18.45 25.09 21.68
CA TYR A 315 -17.53 24.01 22.07
C TYR A 315 -17.84 22.77 21.26
N VAL A 316 -16.85 22.22 20.62
CA VAL A 316 -16.98 21.08 19.70
C VAL A 316 -15.94 20.00 20.01
N GLU A 317 -16.26 18.79 19.62
CA GLU A 317 -15.31 17.67 19.52
C GLU A 317 -15.21 17.25 18.06
N SER A 318 -13.99 17.12 17.56
CA SER A 318 -13.75 16.58 16.22
C SER A 318 -13.78 15.06 16.27
N ASP A 319 -14.61 14.43 15.41
CA ASP A 319 -14.71 12.98 15.32
C ASP A 319 -13.84 12.41 14.17
N LEU A 320 -13.93 13.01 12.97
CA LEU A 320 -13.19 12.57 11.79
C LEU A 320 -12.37 13.74 11.23
N GLU A 321 -11.25 13.40 10.63
CA GLU A 321 -10.30 14.34 10.04
C GLU A 321 -9.88 13.89 8.65
N ASN A 322 -9.80 14.84 7.71
CA ASN A 322 -9.11 14.65 6.43
C ASN A 322 -8.07 15.77 6.22
N SER A 323 -7.57 15.93 5.00
CA SER A 323 -6.54 16.94 4.67
C SER A 323 -7.00 18.39 4.94
N THR A 324 -8.30 18.70 4.81
CA THR A 324 -8.84 20.08 4.81
C THR A 324 -9.87 20.35 5.90
N SER A 325 -10.53 19.34 6.41
CA SER A 325 -11.76 19.50 7.22
C SER A 325 -11.83 18.52 8.40
N TYR A 326 -12.69 18.84 9.35
CA TYR A 326 -13.14 17.96 10.43
C TYR A 326 -14.64 17.71 10.31
N THR A 327 -15.11 16.55 10.79
CA THR A 327 -16.47 16.45 11.29
C THR A 327 -16.51 16.84 12.75
N ILE A 328 -17.53 17.56 13.16
CA ILE A 328 -17.67 18.04 14.52
C ILE A 328 -18.97 17.59 15.16
N ARG A 329 -18.91 17.40 16.49
CA ARG A 329 -20.05 17.25 17.38
C ARG A 329 -20.05 18.40 18.39
N VAL A 330 -21.20 19.05 18.55
CA VAL A 330 -21.35 20.14 19.52
C VAL A 330 -21.51 19.57 20.92
N VAL A 331 -20.65 20.00 21.89
CA VAL A 331 -20.60 19.40 23.22
C VAL A 331 -21.27 20.27 24.29
N LYS A 332 -21.15 21.58 24.23
CA LYS A 332 -21.70 22.51 25.22
C LYS A 332 -22.26 23.78 24.56
N SER A 333 -23.39 24.25 25.09
CA SER A 333 -24.02 25.59 24.93
C SER A 333 -24.03 26.19 23.52
N GLY A 334 -23.87 25.42 22.46
CA GLY A 334 -23.97 25.86 21.09
C GLY A 334 -25.02 25.06 20.32
N ILE A 335 -25.78 25.70 19.47
CA ILE A 335 -26.69 25.05 18.52
C ILE A 335 -26.14 25.31 17.12
N LEU A 336 -25.02 24.67 16.78
CA LEU A 336 -24.55 24.69 15.40
C LEU A 336 -25.38 23.75 14.55
N LYS A 337 -25.93 24.26 13.46
CA LYS A 337 -26.71 23.51 12.48
C LYS A 337 -26.11 23.67 11.09
N ALA A 338 -26.47 22.80 10.20
CA ALA A 338 -26.21 22.97 8.78
C ALA A 338 -26.83 24.30 8.30
N GLY A 339 -26.06 25.08 7.55
CA GLY A 339 -26.45 26.40 7.08
C GLY A 339 -26.06 27.55 8.01
N ASP A 340 -25.57 27.29 9.23
CA ASP A 340 -25.01 28.34 10.07
C ASP A 340 -23.70 28.86 9.49
N THR A 341 -23.42 30.14 9.67
CA THR A 341 -22.16 30.75 9.22
C THR A 341 -21.10 30.61 10.30
N ILE A 342 -19.95 30.03 9.93
CA ILE A 342 -18.77 29.87 10.80
C ILE A 342 -17.63 30.75 10.32
N ILE A 343 -16.79 31.15 11.26
CA ILE A 343 -15.64 32.01 11.02
C ILE A 343 -14.41 31.15 10.80
N THR A 344 -13.75 31.32 9.67
CA THR A 344 -12.54 30.58 9.28
C THR A 344 -11.26 31.40 9.43
N LYS A 345 -11.35 32.73 9.19
CA LYS A 345 -10.21 33.63 9.36
C LYS A 345 -10.54 34.77 10.31
N GLY A 346 -9.55 35.26 11.04
CA GLY A 346 -9.71 36.27 12.08
C GLY A 346 -10.19 35.73 13.43
N ASN A 347 -10.31 34.41 13.58
CA ASN A 347 -10.88 33.73 14.75
C ASN A 347 -9.90 33.53 15.92
N LEU A 348 -8.58 33.68 15.71
CA LEU A 348 -7.55 33.38 16.72
C LEU A 348 -7.64 34.26 17.99
N ASN A 349 -8.05 35.53 17.87
CA ASN A 349 -8.16 36.46 19.00
C ASN A 349 -9.61 36.92 19.23
N LEU A 350 -10.57 36.17 18.70
CA LEU A 350 -11.96 36.57 18.77
C LEU A 350 -12.56 36.30 20.14
N ALA A 351 -13.18 37.31 20.72
CA ALA A 351 -13.93 37.16 21.98
C ALA A 351 -15.37 36.69 21.68
N ASN A 352 -16.04 36.14 22.70
CA ASN A 352 -17.47 35.86 22.61
C ASN A 352 -18.23 37.18 22.57
N ASP A 353 -19.29 37.28 21.79
CA ASP A 353 -20.15 38.47 21.63
C ASP A 353 -19.44 39.71 21.05
N ALA A 354 -18.34 39.51 20.30
CA ALA A 354 -17.65 40.61 19.59
C ALA A 354 -18.43 41.02 18.33
N GLU A 355 -18.45 42.33 18.05
CA GLU A 355 -19.04 42.91 16.82
C GLU A 355 -18.08 42.64 15.65
N LEU A 356 -18.64 42.14 14.52
CA LEU A 356 -17.88 41.62 13.40
C LEU A 356 -18.19 42.39 12.10
N ASP A 357 -17.13 42.64 11.32
CA ASP A 357 -17.20 42.98 9.89
C ASP A 357 -16.93 41.71 9.09
N PHE A 358 -18.01 41.08 8.64
CA PHE A 358 -17.97 39.71 8.07
C PHE A 358 -17.96 39.74 6.53
N LYS A 359 -17.12 38.88 5.95
CA LYS A 359 -17.12 38.55 4.51
C LYS A 359 -17.17 37.05 4.31
N PHE A 360 -17.89 36.60 3.27
CA PHE A 360 -17.79 35.20 2.85
C PHE A 360 -16.43 34.94 2.21
N ASN A 361 -15.88 33.75 2.47
CA ASN A 361 -14.70 33.30 1.75
C ASN A 361 -14.98 33.25 0.26
N GLU A 362 -14.17 33.95 -0.53
CA GLU A 362 -14.14 33.71 -1.98
C GLU A 362 -13.65 32.30 -2.24
N LYS A 363 -14.43 31.49 -3.01
CA LYS A 363 -14.10 30.11 -3.34
C LYS A 363 -12.92 30.03 -4.30
#